data_897a8ca26b5268542198021d3ba80136
#
_entry.id   897a8ca26b5268542198021d3ba80136
#
_cell.length_a   1.000
_cell.length_b   1.000
_cell.length_c   1.000
_cell.angle_alpha   90.00
_cell.angle_beta   90.00
_cell.angle_gamma   90.00
#
_symmetry.space_group_name_H-M   'P 1'
#
loop_
_entity.id
_entity.type
_entity.pdbx_description
1 polymer ?
#
loop_
_entity_poly.entity_id
_entity_poly.type
_entity_poly.pdbx_seq_one_letter_code
_entity_poly.pdbx_strand_id
1 'polypeptide(L)'
;MGDVAMWTGLVTGSLMLLSPTLFRLWRWHGVAGATPRFMLAAGLPFFAGSALFAVMYPASAFAVASTLTGSTGPTPAATAALKALVAVGALLLVFYKGAKFSMFKPAEEMVYIGLDEQSRTKGKAAIDVAGAQTGKSVGSVLQQVVLVASAGSMAAALPVMALAFFGILTAWKRSVDRLDTLHVCAFSSQDDEEEGE
;
A
#
# COMPACT_ATOMS: atom_id res chain seq x y z
N MET A 1 2.41 5.50 -19.71
CA MET A 1 2.24 6.28 -18.44
C MET A 1 0.82 6.85 -18.31
N GLY A 2 0.19 7.32 -19.40
CA GLY A 2 -1.17 7.88 -19.39
C GLY A 2 -2.24 6.92 -18.92
N ASP A 3 -2.21 5.67 -19.38
CA ASP A 3 -3.23 4.68 -19.07
C ASP A 3 -3.34 4.36 -17.57
N VAL A 4 -2.19 4.22 -16.89
CA VAL A 4 -2.17 3.97 -15.44
C VAL A 4 -2.74 5.16 -14.65
N ALA A 5 -2.46 6.39 -15.11
CA ALA A 5 -3.01 7.59 -14.49
C ALA A 5 -4.53 7.69 -14.69
N MET A 6 -5.01 7.37 -15.89
CA MET A 6 -6.44 7.34 -16.21
C MET A 6 -7.18 6.30 -15.36
N TRP A 7 -6.68 5.06 -15.30
CA TRP A 7 -7.26 4.01 -14.46
C TRP A 7 -7.22 4.35 -12.99
N THR A 8 -6.12 4.99 -12.51
CA THR A 8 -6.05 5.46 -11.12
C THR A 8 -7.15 6.47 -10.82
N GLY A 9 -7.37 7.45 -11.70
CA GLY A 9 -8.43 8.44 -11.56
C GLY A 9 -9.83 7.81 -11.54
N LEU A 10 -10.11 6.89 -12.46
CA LEU A 10 -11.38 6.18 -12.55
C LEU A 10 -11.66 5.34 -11.30
N VAL A 11 -10.70 4.54 -10.84
CA VAL A 11 -10.84 3.72 -9.63
C VAL A 11 -10.99 4.60 -8.40
N THR A 12 -10.20 5.67 -8.27
CA THR A 12 -10.31 6.60 -7.14
C THR A 12 -11.67 7.27 -7.10
N GLY A 13 -12.15 7.79 -8.24
CA GLY A 13 -13.46 8.42 -8.34
C GLY A 13 -14.61 7.46 -8.01
N SER A 14 -14.55 6.23 -8.54
CA SER A 14 -15.54 5.18 -8.24
C SER A 14 -15.55 4.83 -6.75
N LEU A 15 -14.40 4.64 -6.14
CA LEU A 15 -14.29 4.35 -4.71
C LEU A 15 -14.72 5.54 -3.84
N MET A 16 -14.49 6.79 -4.26
CA MET A 16 -14.99 7.98 -3.57
C MET A 16 -16.52 8.03 -3.57
N LEU A 17 -17.16 7.73 -4.69
CA LEU A 17 -18.62 7.68 -4.77
C LEU A 17 -19.21 6.56 -3.91
N LEU A 18 -18.50 5.44 -3.81
CA LEU A 18 -18.88 4.28 -2.99
C LEU A 18 -18.53 4.44 -1.50
N SER A 19 -17.64 5.37 -1.16
CA SER A 19 -17.13 5.57 0.20
C SER A 19 -18.23 5.70 1.26
N PRO A 20 -19.28 6.53 1.11
CA PRO A 20 -20.35 6.64 2.12
C PRO A 20 -21.07 5.31 2.36
N THR A 21 -21.29 4.53 1.29
CA THR A 21 -21.91 3.21 1.39
C THR A 21 -21.00 2.20 2.09
N LEU A 22 -19.71 2.24 1.80
CA LEU A 22 -18.71 1.39 2.46
C LEU A 22 -18.59 1.66 3.95
N PHE A 23 -18.60 2.95 4.36
CA PHE A 23 -18.61 3.32 5.78
C PHE A 23 -19.90 2.86 6.50
N ARG A 24 -21.05 2.92 5.84
CA ARG A 24 -22.30 2.40 6.41
C ARG A 24 -22.30 0.88 6.58
N LEU A 25 -21.69 0.12 5.64
CA LEU A 25 -21.66 -1.34 5.66
C LEU A 25 -20.58 -1.91 6.58
N TRP A 26 -19.37 -1.34 6.54
CA TRP A 26 -18.20 -1.92 7.20
C TRP A 26 -17.79 -1.19 8.48
N ARG A 27 -18.45 -0.11 8.83
CA ARG A 27 -18.10 0.77 9.95
C ARG A 27 -16.65 1.28 9.81
N TRP A 28 -16.19 2.09 10.76
CA TRP A 28 -14.86 2.71 10.70
C TRP A 28 -13.72 1.67 10.63
N HIS A 29 -13.73 0.70 11.54
CA HIS A 29 -12.68 -0.35 11.61
C HIS A 29 -12.56 -1.15 10.30
N GLY A 30 -13.67 -1.51 9.70
CA GLY A 30 -13.70 -2.24 8.44
C GLY A 30 -13.06 -1.46 7.29
N VAL A 31 -13.41 -0.18 7.16
CA VAL A 31 -12.91 0.68 6.09
C VAL A 31 -11.43 1.05 6.31
N ALA A 32 -11.03 1.43 7.52
CA ALA A 32 -9.65 1.76 7.85
C ALA A 32 -8.71 0.56 7.65
N GLY A 33 -9.15 -0.65 8.05
CA GLY A 33 -8.39 -1.89 7.90
C GLY A 33 -8.47 -2.54 6.52
N ALA A 34 -9.40 -2.12 5.64
CA ALA A 34 -9.57 -2.73 4.31
C ALA A 34 -8.32 -2.60 3.44
N THR A 35 -7.72 -1.41 3.39
CA THR A 35 -6.55 -1.13 2.55
C THR A 35 -5.35 -2.04 2.90
N PRO A 36 -4.86 -2.10 4.16
CA PRO A 36 -3.74 -2.98 4.48
C PRO A 36 -4.07 -4.46 4.34
N ARG A 37 -5.30 -4.90 4.66
CA ARG A 37 -5.72 -6.30 4.49
C ARG A 37 -5.72 -6.70 3.00
N PHE A 38 -6.29 -5.87 2.14
CA PHE A 38 -6.30 -6.12 0.70
C PHE A 38 -4.87 -6.16 0.13
N MET A 39 -4.00 -5.22 0.53
CA MET A 39 -2.61 -5.19 0.10
C MET A 39 -1.84 -6.43 0.55
N LEU A 40 -2.07 -6.93 1.78
CA LEU A 40 -1.47 -8.18 2.25
C LEU A 40 -1.94 -9.37 1.42
N ALA A 41 -3.24 -9.49 1.19
CA ALA A 41 -3.83 -10.59 0.43
C ALA A 41 -3.38 -10.61 -1.04
N ALA A 42 -3.31 -9.45 -1.68
CA ALA A 42 -2.93 -9.33 -3.08
C ALA A 42 -1.41 -9.27 -3.30
N GLY A 43 -0.66 -8.79 -2.31
CA GLY A 43 0.80 -8.78 -2.33
C GLY A 43 1.40 -10.18 -2.31
N LEU A 44 0.80 -11.11 -1.57
CA LEU A 44 1.29 -12.47 -1.46
C LEU A 44 1.36 -13.19 -2.81
N PRO A 45 0.27 -13.31 -3.61
CA PRO A 45 0.35 -13.93 -4.94
C PRO A 45 1.24 -13.15 -5.91
N PHE A 46 1.33 -11.82 -5.77
CA PHE A 46 2.24 -11.01 -6.59
C PHE A 46 3.71 -11.35 -6.33
N PHE A 47 4.15 -11.39 -5.07
CA PHE A 47 5.54 -11.73 -4.73
C PHE A 47 5.82 -13.21 -4.99
N ALA A 48 4.87 -14.12 -4.74
CA ALA A 48 5.02 -15.53 -5.09
C ALA A 48 5.15 -15.73 -6.60
N GLY A 49 4.31 -15.07 -7.40
CA GLY A 49 4.40 -15.10 -8.86
C GLY A 49 5.71 -14.51 -9.38
N SER A 50 6.18 -13.42 -8.76
CA SER A 50 7.46 -12.79 -9.12
C SER A 50 8.66 -13.72 -8.80
N ALA A 51 8.63 -14.39 -7.64
CA ALA A 51 9.65 -15.36 -7.26
C ALA A 51 9.64 -16.58 -8.18
N LEU A 52 8.46 -17.12 -8.48
CA LEU A 52 8.30 -18.22 -9.43
C LEU A 52 8.83 -17.82 -10.82
N PHE A 53 8.50 -16.63 -11.29
CA PHE A 53 9.01 -16.10 -12.56
C PHE A 53 10.55 -16.03 -12.56
N ALA A 54 11.15 -15.51 -11.49
CA ALA A 54 12.61 -15.42 -11.37
C ALA A 54 13.30 -16.79 -11.38
N VAL A 55 12.65 -17.82 -10.80
CA VAL A 55 13.15 -19.20 -10.81
C VAL A 55 13.00 -19.86 -12.18
N MET A 56 11.82 -19.71 -12.82
CA MET A 56 11.54 -20.35 -14.10
C MET A 56 12.28 -19.70 -15.29
N TYR A 57 12.56 -18.39 -15.20
CA TYR A 57 13.18 -17.63 -16.29
C TYR A 57 14.38 -16.80 -15.82
N PRO A 58 15.41 -17.40 -15.24
CA PRO A 58 16.50 -16.65 -14.62
C PRO A 58 17.26 -15.74 -15.60
N ALA A 59 17.40 -16.14 -16.87
CA ALA A 59 18.08 -15.32 -17.89
C ALA A 59 17.18 -14.18 -18.42
N SER A 60 15.88 -14.39 -18.49
CA SER A 60 14.91 -13.40 -18.99
C SER A 60 14.43 -12.44 -17.93
N ALA A 61 14.47 -12.81 -16.66
CA ALA A 61 14.21 -11.89 -15.54
C ALA A 61 15.23 -10.72 -15.51
N PHE A 62 16.41 -10.91 -16.12
CA PHE A 62 17.51 -9.94 -16.12
C PHE A 62 17.88 -9.44 -17.53
N ALA A 63 17.18 -9.91 -18.58
CA ALA A 63 17.52 -9.63 -19.98
C ALA A 63 17.34 -8.16 -20.40
N VAL A 64 16.83 -7.29 -19.54
CA VAL A 64 16.91 -5.84 -19.79
C VAL A 64 18.37 -5.36 -19.75
N ALA A 65 19.26 -6.04 -19.02
CA ALA A 65 20.69 -5.78 -19.02
C ALA A 65 21.42 -6.51 -20.17
N SER A 66 20.90 -7.62 -20.66
CA SER A 66 21.56 -8.47 -21.67
C SER A 66 21.25 -8.11 -23.13
N THR A 67 20.34 -7.19 -23.41
CA THR A 67 20.17 -6.58 -24.75
C THR A 67 21.45 -5.87 -25.23
N LEU A 68 22.38 -5.58 -24.31
CA LEU A 68 23.70 -5.05 -24.65
C LEU A 68 24.73 -6.13 -25.00
N THR A 69 24.48 -7.40 -24.73
CA THR A 69 25.43 -8.50 -24.91
C THR A 69 25.08 -9.49 -26.03
N GLY A 70 24.02 -9.21 -26.83
CA GLY A 70 23.73 -9.98 -28.05
C GLY A 70 23.24 -11.43 -27.83
N SER A 71 22.84 -11.82 -26.64
CA SER A 71 22.25 -13.13 -26.38
C SER A 71 20.77 -13.20 -26.80
N THR A 72 20.33 -14.38 -27.24
CA THR A 72 18.97 -14.69 -27.69
C THR A 72 17.93 -14.02 -26.79
N GLY A 73 17.04 -13.20 -27.38
CA GLY A 73 16.01 -12.46 -26.68
C GLY A 73 15.06 -13.37 -25.86
N PRO A 74 14.28 -12.79 -24.93
CA PRO A 74 13.39 -13.55 -24.06
C PRO A 74 12.38 -14.37 -24.87
N THR A 75 12.10 -15.59 -24.40
CA THR A 75 11.09 -16.46 -25.06
C THR A 75 9.72 -15.77 -25.06
N PRO A 76 8.85 -16.03 -26.05
CA PRO A 76 7.49 -15.45 -26.07
C PRO A 76 6.71 -15.71 -24.79
N ALA A 77 6.90 -16.87 -24.16
CA ALA A 77 6.27 -17.24 -22.89
C ALA A 77 6.77 -16.38 -21.74
N ALA A 78 8.08 -16.16 -21.63
CA ALA A 78 8.67 -15.29 -20.62
C ALA A 78 8.20 -13.84 -20.75
N THR A 79 8.11 -13.35 -22.00
CA THR A 79 7.59 -12.00 -22.27
C THR A 79 6.13 -11.84 -21.86
N ALA A 80 5.29 -12.86 -22.15
CA ALA A 80 3.88 -12.88 -21.75
C ALA A 80 3.74 -12.91 -20.21
N ALA A 81 4.51 -13.76 -19.53
CA ALA A 81 4.50 -13.87 -18.08
C ALA A 81 4.96 -12.55 -17.41
N LEU A 82 6.01 -11.91 -17.93
CA LEU A 82 6.47 -10.62 -17.44
C LEU A 82 5.42 -9.53 -17.62
N LYS A 83 4.76 -9.46 -18.79
CA LYS A 83 3.67 -8.51 -19.03
C LYS A 83 2.51 -8.72 -18.07
N ALA A 84 2.13 -9.97 -17.78
CA ALA A 84 1.10 -10.29 -16.82
C ALA A 84 1.47 -9.82 -15.39
N LEU A 85 2.71 -10.08 -14.95
CA LEU A 85 3.22 -9.61 -13.66
C LEU A 85 3.21 -8.09 -13.56
N VAL A 86 3.67 -7.39 -14.59
CA VAL A 86 3.64 -5.92 -14.64
C VAL A 86 2.20 -5.40 -14.58
N ALA A 87 1.28 -6.03 -15.29
CA ALA A 87 -0.14 -5.67 -15.26
C ALA A 87 -0.75 -5.85 -13.86
N VAL A 88 -0.46 -6.97 -13.18
CA VAL A 88 -0.90 -7.20 -11.79
C VAL A 88 -0.30 -6.15 -10.85
N GLY A 89 0.99 -5.85 -10.97
CA GLY A 89 1.64 -4.80 -10.18
C GLY A 89 1.03 -3.41 -10.42
N ALA A 90 0.70 -3.09 -11.68
CA ALA A 90 0.01 -1.85 -12.01
C ALA A 90 -1.39 -1.76 -11.41
N LEU A 91 -2.16 -2.85 -11.44
CA LEU A 91 -3.48 -2.95 -10.80
C LEU A 91 -3.39 -2.75 -9.27
N LEU A 92 -2.41 -3.38 -8.62
CA LEU A 92 -2.15 -3.17 -7.20
C LEU A 92 -1.84 -1.71 -6.87
N LEU A 93 -1.01 -1.06 -7.69
CA LEU A 93 -0.67 0.34 -7.53
C LEU A 93 -1.89 1.26 -7.71
N VAL A 94 -2.72 0.99 -8.73
CA VAL A 94 -3.96 1.74 -9.00
C VAL A 94 -4.92 1.61 -7.81
N PHE A 95 -5.13 0.38 -7.34
CA PHE A 95 -6.01 0.11 -6.19
C PHE A 95 -5.48 0.78 -4.92
N TYR A 96 -4.18 0.64 -4.62
CA TYR A 96 -3.56 1.28 -3.45
C TYR A 96 -3.77 2.80 -3.44
N LYS A 97 -3.49 3.46 -4.57
CA LYS A 97 -3.69 4.91 -4.69
C LYS A 97 -5.16 5.28 -4.54
N GLY A 98 -6.06 4.54 -5.17
CA GLY A 98 -7.50 4.74 -5.06
C GLY A 98 -7.98 4.58 -3.61
N ALA A 99 -7.69 3.46 -2.98
CA ALA A 99 -8.10 3.16 -1.61
C ALA A 99 -7.52 4.14 -0.58
N LYS A 100 -6.29 4.61 -0.78
CA LYS A 100 -5.67 5.62 0.08
C LYS A 100 -6.50 6.90 0.17
N PHE A 101 -6.97 7.42 -0.95
CA PHE A 101 -7.68 8.70 -0.99
C PHE A 101 -9.18 8.57 -0.72
N SER A 102 -9.79 7.43 -1.06
CA SER A 102 -11.24 7.23 -0.93
C SER A 102 -11.67 6.55 0.36
N MET A 103 -10.81 5.74 0.96
CA MET A 103 -11.13 4.95 2.15
C MET A 103 -10.28 5.34 3.35
N PHE A 104 -8.95 5.34 3.20
CA PHE A 104 -8.06 5.57 4.32
C PHE A 104 -8.06 7.02 4.80
N LYS A 105 -7.99 8.02 3.89
CA LYS A 105 -7.99 9.43 4.27
C LYS A 105 -9.28 9.87 4.98
N PRO A 106 -10.48 9.53 4.52
CA PRO A 106 -11.69 9.83 5.29
C PRO A 106 -11.75 9.15 6.65
N ALA A 107 -11.27 7.89 6.76
CA ALA A 107 -11.19 7.20 8.04
C ALA A 107 -10.21 7.88 9.01
N GLU A 108 -9.08 8.37 8.51
CA GLU A 108 -8.10 9.16 9.26
C GLU A 108 -8.70 10.49 9.76
N GLU A 109 -9.46 11.21 8.92
CA GLU A 109 -10.12 12.45 9.31
C GLU A 109 -11.14 12.24 10.43
N MET A 110 -11.85 11.13 10.45
CA MET A 110 -12.80 10.80 11.51
C MET A 110 -12.12 10.66 12.88
N VAL A 111 -10.88 10.15 12.94
CA VAL A 111 -10.13 10.04 14.20
C VAL A 111 -9.81 11.42 14.78
N TYR A 112 -9.62 12.43 13.93
CA TYR A 112 -9.33 13.79 14.40
C TYR A 112 -10.54 14.55 14.93
N ILE A 113 -11.77 14.10 14.68
CA ILE A 113 -13.00 14.79 15.11
C ILE A 113 -13.12 14.82 16.64
N GLY A 114 -12.68 13.75 17.30
CA GLY A 114 -12.72 13.64 18.76
C GLY A 114 -11.61 14.39 19.53
N LEU A 115 -10.67 15.07 18.82
CA LEU A 115 -9.57 15.81 19.43
C LEU A 115 -9.88 17.30 19.54
N ASP A 116 -9.32 17.94 20.58
CA ASP A 116 -9.36 19.39 20.72
C ASP A 116 -8.71 20.10 19.51
N GLU A 117 -9.12 21.33 19.21
CA GLU A 117 -8.73 22.06 18.00
C GLU A 117 -7.21 22.23 17.89
N GLN A 118 -6.51 22.44 19.01
CA GLN A 118 -5.05 22.62 19.01
C GLN A 118 -4.31 21.31 18.72
N SER A 119 -4.70 20.22 19.35
CA SER A 119 -4.13 18.87 19.13
C SER A 119 -4.45 18.37 17.74
N ARG A 120 -5.67 18.62 17.24
CA ARG A 120 -6.09 18.30 15.88
C ARG A 120 -5.21 18.99 14.84
N THR A 121 -5.01 20.30 14.96
CA THR A 121 -4.24 21.08 13.98
C THR A 121 -2.77 20.68 14.00
N LYS A 122 -2.14 20.56 15.15
CA LYS A 122 -0.73 20.16 15.29
C LYS A 122 -0.51 18.72 14.87
N GLY A 123 -1.37 17.80 15.31
CA GLY A 123 -1.30 16.38 14.97
C GLY A 123 -1.46 16.14 13.48
N LYS A 124 -2.44 16.78 12.83
CA LYS A 124 -2.67 16.68 11.40
C LYS A 124 -1.49 17.22 10.60
N ALA A 125 -0.95 18.38 10.97
CA ALA A 125 0.23 18.95 10.30
C ALA A 125 1.45 18.02 10.43
N ALA A 126 1.67 17.42 11.60
CA ALA A 126 2.78 16.48 11.81
C ALA A 126 2.63 15.23 10.94
N ILE A 127 1.44 14.63 10.86
CA ILE A 127 1.21 13.39 10.10
C ILE A 127 1.19 13.66 8.59
N ASP A 128 0.44 14.67 8.14
CA ASP A 128 0.26 14.94 6.71
C ASP A 128 1.51 15.51 6.05
N VAL A 129 2.27 16.34 6.75
CA VAL A 129 3.47 16.99 6.17
C VAL A 129 4.73 16.20 6.55
N ALA A 130 5.06 16.12 7.83
CA ALA A 130 6.30 15.47 8.27
C ALA A 130 6.27 13.96 8.02
N GLY A 131 5.18 13.28 8.38
CA GLY A 131 5.03 11.84 8.19
C GLY A 131 5.04 11.44 6.71
N ALA A 132 4.32 12.17 5.86
CA ALA A 132 4.27 11.86 4.43
C ALA A 132 5.62 12.10 3.72
N GLN A 133 6.34 13.17 4.05
CA GLN A 133 7.65 13.46 3.45
C GLN A 133 8.72 12.49 3.95
N THR A 134 8.75 12.21 5.25
CA THR A 134 9.65 11.21 5.85
C THR A 134 9.42 9.83 5.23
N GLY A 135 8.14 9.41 5.09
CA GLY A 135 7.80 8.14 4.47
C GLY A 135 8.31 8.01 3.03
N LYS A 136 8.20 9.07 2.22
CA LYS A 136 8.73 9.07 0.84
C LYS A 136 10.27 8.99 0.84
N SER A 137 10.93 9.76 1.68
CA SER A 137 12.39 9.78 1.77
C SER A 137 12.94 8.42 2.23
N VAL A 138 12.40 7.87 3.31
CA VAL A 138 12.79 6.55 3.83
C VAL A 138 12.52 5.46 2.80
N GLY A 139 11.38 5.49 2.13
CA GLY A 139 11.05 4.53 1.07
C GLY A 139 12.03 4.60 -0.09
N SER A 140 12.42 5.79 -0.54
CA SER A 140 13.40 5.99 -1.60
C SER A 140 14.80 5.50 -1.21
N VAL A 141 15.24 5.83 0.01
CA VAL A 141 16.54 5.37 0.53
C VAL A 141 16.56 3.84 0.66
N LEU A 142 15.51 3.24 1.21
CA LEU A 142 15.39 1.78 1.32
C LEU A 142 15.49 1.11 -0.05
N GLN A 143 14.79 1.63 -1.05
CA GLN A 143 14.85 1.10 -2.41
C GLN A 143 16.26 1.20 -3.00
N GLN A 144 16.94 2.33 -2.82
CA GLN A 144 18.31 2.53 -3.30
C GLN A 144 19.30 1.59 -2.60
N VAL A 145 19.22 1.49 -1.29
CA VAL A 145 20.09 0.59 -0.50
C VAL A 145 19.91 -0.86 -0.94
N VAL A 146 18.68 -1.32 -1.09
CA VAL A 146 18.40 -2.69 -1.56
C VAL A 146 18.94 -2.92 -2.97
N LEU A 147 18.77 -1.97 -3.88
CA LEU A 147 19.24 -2.09 -5.25
C LEU A 147 20.77 -2.13 -5.32
N VAL A 148 21.46 -1.27 -4.56
CA VAL A 148 22.93 -1.26 -4.48
C VAL A 148 23.45 -2.55 -3.84
N ALA A 149 22.87 -2.99 -2.73
CA ALA A 149 23.25 -4.23 -2.05
C ALA A 149 23.02 -5.48 -2.91
N SER A 150 22.07 -5.43 -3.83
CA SER A 150 21.76 -6.49 -4.79
C SER A 150 22.57 -6.39 -6.08
N ALA A 151 23.58 -5.52 -6.15
CA ALA A 151 24.38 -5.24 -7.34
C ALA A 151 23.51 -4.95 -8.60
N GLY A 152 22.39 -4.27 -8.44
CA GLY A 152 21.41 -3.98 -9.49
C GLY A 152 20.53 -5.16 -9.90
N SER A 153 20.66 -6.32 -9.24
CA SER A 153 19.88 -7.51 -9.55
C SER A 153 18.50 -7.45 -8.89
N MET A 154 17.46 -7.30 -9.70
CA MET A 154 16.07 -7.29 -9.22
C MET A 154 15.66 -8.60 -8.53
N ALA A 155 16.16 -9.76 -8.97
CA ALA A 155 15.83 -11.04 -8.32
C ALA A 155 16.48 -11.18 -6.94
N ALA A 156 17.71 -10.72 -6.77
CA ALA A 156 18.36 -10.70 -5.47
C ALA A 156 17.68 -9.68 -4.52
N ALA A 157 17.14 -8.58 -5.07
CA ALA A 157 16.39 -7.58 -4.32
C ALA A 157 14.99 -8.07 -3.85
N LEU A 158 14.37 -8.97 -4.60
CA LEU A 158 12.97 -9.39 -4.44
C LEU A 158 12.62 -9.90 -3.03
N PRO A 159 13.40 -10.82 -2.40
CA PRO A 159 13.08 -11.30 -1.05
C PRO A 159 13.17 -10.20 0.01
N VAL A 160 14.13 -9.29 -0.10
CA VAL A 160 14.27 -8.17 0.83
C VAL A 160 13.12 -7.19 0.68
N MET A 161 12.73 -6.88 -0.57
CA MET A 161 11.58 -6.04 -0.87
C MET A 161 10.27 -6.67 -0.38
N ALA A 162 10.10 -7.98 -0.52
CA ALA A 162 8.94 -8.70 0.00
C ALA A 162 8.87 -8.63 1.53
N LEU A 163 9.97 -8.89 2.23
CA LEU A 163 10.05 -8.78 3.69
C LEU A 163 9.73 -7.37 4.17
N ALA A 164 10.30 -6.34 3.54
CA ALA A 164 10.01 -4.94 3.86
C ALA A 164 8.51 -4.62 3.63
N PHE A 165 7.96 -5.04 2.50
CA PHE A 165 6.56 -4.83 2.16
C PHE A 165 5.62 -5.46 3.20
N PHE A 166 5.78 -6.75 3.50
CA PHE A 166 4.95 -7.44 4.48
C PHE A 166 5.18 -6.93 5.90
N GLY A 167 6.40 -6.57 6.26
CA GLY A 167 6.73 -5.96 7.55
C GLY A 167 6.02 -4.63 7.77
N ILE A 168 6.08 -3.73 6.79
CA ILE A 168 5.42 -2.42 6.84
C ILE A 168 3.90 -2.57 6.89
N LEU A 169 3.32 -3.44 6.06
CA LEU A 169 1.88 -3.66 6.04
C LEU A 169 1.34 -4.29 7.32
N THR A 170 2.08 -5.22 7.90
CA THR A 170 1.69 -5.81 9.20
C THR A 170 1.80 -4.81 10.34
N ALA A 171 2.82 -3.94 10.33
CA ALA A 171 2.93 -2.84 11.28
C ALA A 171 1.78 -1.84 11.11
N TRP A 172 1.45 -1.48 9.87
CA TRP A 172 0.31 -0.60 9.58
C TRP A 172 -1.01 -1.21 10.07
N LYS A 173 -1.27 -2.47 9.73
CA LYS A 173 -2.47 -3.18 10.21
C LYS A 173 -2.56 -3.16 11.73
N ARG A 174 -1.47 -3.49 12.44
CA ARG A 174 -1.44 -3.46 13.91
C ARG A 174 -1.71 -2.06 14.48
N SER A 175 -1.23 -1.01 13.82
CA SER A 175 -1.49 0.37 14.24
C SER A 175 -2.97 0.74 14.08
N VAL A 176 -3.62 0.31 12.99
CA VAL A 176 -5.06 0.50 12.80
C VAL A 176 -5.87 -0.27 13.85
N ASP A 177 -5.51 -1.53 14.12
CA ASP A 177 -6.19 -2.36 15.13
C ASP A 177 -6.05 -1.74 16.55
N ARG A 178 -4.92 -1.12 16.87
CA ARG A 178 -4.73 -0.39 18.14
C ARG A 178 -5.55 0.89 18.24
N LEU A 179 -5.64 1.66 17.15
CA LEU A 179 -6.47 2.86 17.10
C LEU A 179 -7.94 2.54 17.31
N ASP A 180 -8.41 1.43 16.78
CA ASP A 180 -9.79 0.98 16.97
C ASP A 180 -10.10 0.71 18.44
N THR A 181 -9.22 0.02 19.16
CA THR A 181 -9.40 -0.23 20.59
C THR A 181 -9.42 1.06 21.41
N LEU A 182 -8.57 2.03 21.12
CA LEU A 182 -8.54 3.33 21.79
C LEU A 182 -9.80 4.15 21.50
N HIS A 183 -10.29 4.12 20.28
CA HIS A 183 -11.49 4.83 19.86
C HIS A 183 -12.74 4.29 20.57
N VAL A 184 -12.87 2.97 20.64
CA VAL A 184 -13.97 2.31 21.36
C VAL A 184 -13.95 2.66 22.84
N CYS A 185 -12.79 2.63 23.49
CA CYS A 185 -12.65 3.01 24.90
C CYS A 185 -13.03 4.48 25.16
N ALA A 186 -12.66 5.40 24.26
CA ALA A 186 -12.97 6.82 24.42
C ALA A 186 -14.46 7.12 24.32
N PHE A 187 -15.18 6.42 23.43
CA PHE A 187 -16.64 6.60 23.30
C PHE A 187 -17.40 5.99 24.46
N SER A 188 -17.01 4.81 24.96
CA SER A 188 -17.67 4.20 26.11
C SER A 188 -17.52 5.02 27.39
N SER A 189 -16.41 5.75 27.55
CA SER A 189 -16.22 6.64 28.69
C SER A 189 -17.10 7.90 28.64
N GLN A 190 -17.44 8.38 27.44
CA GLN A 190 -18.35 9.52 27.27
C GLN A 190 -19.81 9.13 27.54
N ASP A 191 -20.22 7.95 27.10
CA ASP A 191 -21.58 7.43 27.35
C ASP A 191 -21.82 7.23 28.86
N ASP A 192 -20.80 6.76 29.61
CA ASP A 192 -20.88 6.60 31.07
C ASP A 192 -20.96 7.95 31.83
N GLU A 193 -20.37 9.04 31.30
CA GLU A 193 -20.46 10.38 31.89
C GLU A 193 -21.81 11.05 31.63
N GLU A 194 -22.44 10.82 30.47
CA GLU A 194 -23.75 11.36 30.13
C GLU A 194 -24.91 10.64 30.85
N GLU A 195 -24.77 9.36 31.21
CA GLU A 195 -25.76 8.62 32.01
C GLU A 195 -25.67 8.92 33.52
N GLY A 196 -24.60 9.58 33.98
CA GLY A 196 -24.34 9.92 35.38
C GLY A 196 -24.80 11.32 35.81
N GLU A 197 -25.24 12.18 34.87
CA GLU A 197 -25.86 13.50 35.17
C GLU A 197 -27.39 13.47 35.07
#